data_a58420d59297c897e64ad8bb7c1a46a0
#
_entry.id   a58420d59297c897e64ad8bb7c1a46a0
#
_cell.length_a   1.000
_cell.length_b   1.000
_cell.length_c   1.000
_cell.angle_alpha   90.00
_cell.angle_beta   90.00
_cell.angle_gamma   90.00
#
_symmetry.space_group_name_H-M   'P 1'
#
loop_
_entity.id
_entity.type
_entity.pdbx_description
1 polymer ?
#
loop_
_entity_poly.entity_id
_entity_poly.type
_entity_poly.pdbx_seq_one_letter_code
_entity_poly.pdbx_strand_id
1 'polypeptide(L)'
;MKRHKICKIILAILAVFLCVAFYELIGICITYKKQPAVSDATIKETQNIMSVAGRENTERAVIIEKNSQALLERVRLIQNAKDEIILSTFAFKSDESGKLILGALHDAADRGVHVRILVDGMESWIDMEGNPYFYGLSSHENVEIKLYNKANPLKPWKTMGRMHDKYLIADGKIYILGGRNTYNYFLGDFPGHKNFDRDVLVVCDEPQKDNSVNQLWNYFETIWEQEDCRYFHNSKKLADRQSVKKAVLELQEGYQQYFEVNKEKICDTDYADETFETEKIILLSNPIHTQAKEPVVWYQLGELMKNAKERVKIHTPYIICNDMMYNTWEEIAQKVPDFSIMTNSVANNGNPFGAADYAKNRNRILETGIDIWEYEGGYSCLLYTSPSPRDRG
;
A
#
# COMPACT_ATOMS: atom_id res chain seq x y z
N MET A 1 -21.30 23.46 47.21
CA MET A 1 -22.27 23.19 46.10
C MET A 1 -21.68 23.21 44.71
N LYS A 2 -20.93 24.23 44.24
CA LYS A 2 -20.37 24.26 42.87
C LYS A 2 -19.39 23.10 42.54
N ARG A 3 -18.46 22.73 43.45
CA ARG A 3 -17.50 21.62 43.24
C ARG A 3 -18.19 20.25 43.03
N HIS A 4 -19.24 19.95 43.76
CA HIS A 4 -20.02 18.69 43.60
C HIS A 4 -20.76 18.61 42.27
N LYS A 5 -21.29 19.75 41.77
CA LYS A 5 -21.90 19.79 40.41
C LYS A 5 -20.87 19.56 39.31
N ILE A 6 -19.71 20.18 39.44
CA ILE A 6 -18.62 19.99 38.47
C ILE A 6 -18.14 18.53 38.45
N CYS A 7 -17.94 17.93 39.62
CA CYS A 7 -17.54 16.53 39.73
C CYS A 7 -18.57 15.56 39.10
N LYS A 8 -19.86 15.81 39.28
CA LYS A 8 -20.93 15.02 38.63
C LYS A 8 -20.94 15.17 37.13
N ILE A 9 -20.67 16.37 36.58
CA ILE A 9 -20.59 16.61 35.16
C ILE A 9 -19.37 15.87 34.57
N ILE A 10 -18.20 15.97 35.22
CA ILE A 10 -17.00 15.23 34.78
C ILE A 10 -17.24 13.72 34.78
N LEU A 11 -17.85 13.19 35.85
CA LEU A 11 -18.19 11.77 35.92
C LEU A 11 -19.19 11.34 34.83
N ALA A 12 -20.17 12.17 34.50
CA ALA A 12 -21.11 11.89 33.41
C ALA A 12 -20.42 11.89 32.05
N ILE A 13 -19.53 12.86 31.79
CA ILE A 13 -18.73 12.92 30.54
C ILE A 13 -17.84 11.66 30.45
N LEU A 14 -17.16 11.29 31.54
CA LEU A 14 -16.32 10.10 31.59
C LEU A 14 -17.14 8.82 31.32
N ALA A 15 -18.33 8.70 31.91
CA ALA A 15 -19.22 7.57 31.68
C ALA A 15 -19.67 7.48 30.22
N VAL A 16 -20.04 8.60 29.60
CA VAL A 16 -20.38 8.64 28.16
C VAL A 16 -19.20 8.22 27.32
N PHE A 17 -18.00 8.75 27.61
CA PHE A 17 -16.77 8.37 26.89
C PHE A 17 -16.49 6.87 27.00
N LEU A 18 -16.61 6.29 28.20
CA LEU A 18 -16.42 4.85 28.42
C LEU A 18 -17.47 4.02 27.67
N CYS A 19 -18.72 4.46 27.64
CA CYS A 19 -19.78 3.78 26.88
C CYS A 19 -19.49 3.80 25.37
N VAL A 20 -19.03 4.92 24.83
CA VAL A 20 -18.63 5.04 23.42
C VAL A 20 -17.42 4.16 23.13
N ALA A 21 -16.39 4.20 23.96
CA ALA A 21 -15.21 3.36 23.80
C ALA A 21 -15.54 1.87 23.83
N PHE A 22 -16.44 1.47 24.73
CA PHE A 22 -16.91 0.09 24.83
C PHE A 22 -17.75 -0.33 23.60
N TYR A 23 -18.60 0.56 23.10
CA TYR A 23 -19.35 0.35 21.87
C TYR A 23 -18.43 0.15 20.65
N GLU A 24 -17.42 1.00 20.48
CA GLU A 24 -16.41 0.87 19.44
C GLU A 24 -15.65 -0.45 19.54
N LEU A 25 -15.17 -0.79 20.73
CA LEU A 25 -14.42 -2.03 20.98
C LEU A 25 -15.26 -3.28 20.67
N ILE A 26 -16.51 -3.33 21.12
CA ILE A 26 -17.41 -4.46 20.85
C ILE A 26 -17.68 -4.56 19.35
N GLY A 27 -17.95 -3.44 18.66
CA GLY A 27 -18.23 -3.43 17.24
C GLY A 27 -17.05 -4.00 16.43
N ILE A 28 -15.83 -3.61 16.76
CA ILE A 28 -14.60 -4.14 16.14
C ILE A 28 -14.47 -5.64 16.43
N CYS A 29 -14.55 -6.05 17.69
CA CYS A 29 -14.33 -7.45 18.10
C CYS A 29 -15.34 -8.41 17.48
N ILE A 30 -16.62 -8.03 17.40
CA ILE A 30 -17.66 -8.90 16.84
C ILE A 30 -17.42 -9.16 15.35
N THR A 31 -17.08 -8.12 14.60
CA THR A 31 -16.91 -8.21 13.14
C THR A 31 -15.78 -9.15 12.75
N TYR A 32 -14.67 -9.12 13.50
CA TYR A 32 -13.46 -9.88 13.15
C TYR A 32 -13.23 -11.12 14.00
N LYS A 33 -14.23 -11.52 14.81
CA LYS A 33 -14.13 -12.68 15.70
C LYS A 33 -13.91 -14.00 14.94
N LYS A 34 -14.47 -14.12 13.73
CA LYS A 34 -14.35 -15.33 12.91
C LYS A 34 -13.96 -14.96 11.48
N GLN A 35 -12.80 -15.42 11.07
CA GLN A 35 -12.37 -15.31 9.68
C GLN A 35 -13.16 -16.33 8.84
N PRO A 36 -13.67 -15.95 7.66
CA PRO A 36 -14.26 -16.90 6.72
C PRO A 36 -13.27 -17.99 6.31
N ALA A 37 -13.76 -19.19 6.09
CA ALA A 37 -12.98 -20.28 5.50
C ALA A 37 -12.70 -20.01 4.02
N VAL A 38 -11.68 -20.64 3.48
CA VAL A 38 -11.40 -20.65 2.04
C VAL A 38 -12.56 -21.33 1.31
N SER A 39 -13.10 -20.66 0.30
CA SER A 39 -14.23 -21.15 -0.50
C SER A 39 -13.80 -22.12 -1.60
N ASP A 40 -14.73 -22.97 -2.06
CA ASP A 40 -14.48 -23.84 -3.22
C ASP A 40 -14.17 -23.04 -4.49
N ALA A 41 -14.69 -21.81 -4.59
CA ALA A 41 -14.37 -20.91 -5.70
C ALA A 41 -12.89 -20.50 -5.68
N THR A 42 -12.37 -20.10 -4.53
CA THR A 42 -10.93 -19.76 -4.35
C THR A 42 -10.04 -20.97 -4.61
N ILE A 43 -10.43 -22.17 -4.15
CA ILE A 43 -9.68 -23.40 -4.38
C ILE A 43 -9.59 -23.68 -5.89
N LYS A 44 -10.71 -23.61 -6.60
CA LYS A 44 -10.77 -23.86 -8.05
C LYS A 44 -9.97 -22.82 -8.84
N GLU A 45 -10.07 -21.54 -8.46
CA GLU A 45 -9.29 -20.46 -9.08
C GLU A 45 -7.80 -20.67 -8.87
N THR A 46 -7.37 -21.05 -7.67
CA THR A 46 -5.98 -21.36 -7.35
C THR A 46 -5.45 -22.51 -8.24
N GLN A 47 -6.23 -23.59 -8.41
CA GLN A 47 -5.87 -24.68 -9.31
C GLN A 47 -5.71 -24.21 -10.75
N ASN A 48 -6.61 -23.33 -11.23
CA ASN A 48 -6.50 -22.75 -12.57
C ASN A 48 -5.23 -21.89 -12.72
N ILE A 49 -4.93 -21.04 -11.75
CA ILE A 49 -3.72 -20.20 -11.73
C ILE A 49 -2.46 -21.07 -11.83
N MET A 50 -2.42 -22.18 -11.11
CA MET A 50 -1.28 -23.09 -11.07
C MET A 50 -1.18 -23.98 -12.32
N SER A 51 -2.30 -24.30 -12.98
CA SER A 51 -2.34 -25.19 -14.14
C SER A 51 -1.98 -24.47 -15.45
N VAL A 52 -2.07 -23.14 -15.52
CA VAL A 52 -1.74 -22.36 -16.72
C VAL A 52 -0.22 -22.28 -16.88
N ALA A 53 0.36 -23.29 -17.55
CA ALA A 53 1.72 -23.25 -18.05
C ALA A 53 1.78 -22.32 -19.28
N GLY A 54 2.85 -21.46 -19.30
CA GLY A 54 3.34 -20.71 -20.46
C GLY A 54 2.32 -20.29 -21.53
N ARG A 55 1.55 -19.23 -21.27
CA ARG A 55 0.95 -18.45 -22.36
C ARG A 55 1.99 -17.43 -22.81
N GLU A 56 2.00 -17.09 -24.11
CA GLU A 56 2.76 -15.93 -24.58
C GLU A 56 2.33 -14.72 -23.75
N ASN A 57 3.25 -14.26 -22.89
CA ASN A 57 3.05 -13.06 -22.08
C ASN A 57 3.73 -11.89 -22.81
N THR A 58 2.98 -10.83 -22.99
CA THR A 58 3.48 -9.57 -23.60
C THR A 58 3.90 -8.55 -22.55
N GLU A 59 3.92 -8.93 -21.28
CA GLU A 59 4.27 -8.04 -20.17
C GLU A 59 5.77 -8.13 -19.86
N ARG A 60 6.36 -6.98 -19.66
CA ARG A 60 7.74 -6.81 -19.19
C ARG A 60 7.73 -6.20 -17.80
N ALA A 61 8.70 -6.54 -16.96
CA ALA A 61 8.73 -6.05 -15.59
C ALA A 61 10.14 -5.74 -15.09
N VAL A 62 10.21 -4.84 -14.10
CA VAL A 62 11.42 -4.55 -13.33
C VAL A 62 11.08 -4.25 -11.87
N ILE A 63 11.98 -4.61 -10.96
CA ILE A 63 11.87 -4.27 -9.54
C ILE A 63 12.52 -2.92 -9.27
N ILE A 64 11.78 -2.02 -8.65
CA ILE A 64 12.26 -0.72 -8.20
C ILE A 64 12.71 -0.83 -6.73
N GLU A 65 14.02 -0.73 -6.51
CA GLU A 65 14.63 -0.88 -5.18
C GLU A 65 14.76 0.47 -4.45
N LYS A 66 15.20 1.53 -5.14
CA LYS A 66 15.55 2.82 -4.52
C LYS A 66 14.34 3.74 -4.38
N ASN A 67 14.24 4.46 -3.27
CA ASN A 67 13.17 5.43 -3.04
C ASN A 67 13.21 6.62 -4.02
N SER A 68 14.41 7.07 -4.42
CA SER A 68 14.57 8.10 -5.47
C SER A 68 14.08 7.64 -6.83
N GLN A 69 14.41 6.41 -7.22
CA GLN A 69 13.88 5.82 -8.44
C GLN A 69 12.37 5.64 -8.37
N ALA A 70 11.83 5.21 -7.24
CA ALA A 70 10.40 5.04 -7.05
C ALA A 70 9.61 6.35 -7.20
N LEU A 71 10.18 7.49 -6.79
CA LEU A 71 9.60 8.81 -7.05
C LEU A 71 9.71 9.18 -8.54
N LEU A 72 10.90 9.02 -9.13
CA LEU A 72 11.15 9.35 -10.53
C LEU A 72 10.22 8.59 -11.48
N GLU A 73 10.09 7.27 -11.30
CA GLU A 73 9.22 6.44 -12.15
C GLU A 73 7.74 6.81 -12.02
N ARG A 74 7.27 7.17 -10.81
CA ARG A 74 5.89 7.67 -10.65
C ARG A 74 5.68 8.97 -11.40
N VAL A 75 6.62 9.91 -11.30
CA VAL A 75 6.55 11.17 -12.05
C VAL A 75 6.65 10.91 -13.57
N ARG A 76 7.51 10.00 -14.01
CA ARG A 76 7.64 9.58 -15.41
C ARG A 76 6.34 9.03 -15.97
N LEU A 77 5.67 8.12 -15.24
CA LEU A 77 4.38 7.57 -15.65
C LEU A 77 3.30 8.67 -15.74
N ILE A 78 3.20 9.53 -14.73
CA ILE A 78 2.21 10.60 -14.69
C ILE A 78 2.43 11.61 -15.81
N GLN A 79 3.70 11.98 -16.09
CA GLN A 79 4.04 12.94 -17.14
C GLN A 79 3.70 12.42 -18.53
N ASN A 80 3.89 11.14 -18.79
CA ASN A 80 3.72 10.56 -20.13
C ASN A 80 2.31 10.00 -20.37
N ALA A 81 1.44 9.96 -19.36
CA ALA A 81 0.05 9.57 -19.50
C ALA A 81 -0.71 10.52 -20.43
N LYS A 82 -1.58 9.96 -21.29
CA LYS A 82 -2.36 10.67 -22.30
C LYS A 82 -3.86 10.64 -22.04
N ASP A 83 -4.36 9.55 -21.51
CA ASP A 83 -5.79 9.31 -21.36
C ASP A 83 -6.21 9.27 -19.88
N GLU A 84 -5.58 8.40 -19.10
CA GLU A 84 -6.01 8.16 -17.71
C GLU A 84 -4.84 7.85 -16.76
N ILE A 85 -4.95 8.38 -15.54
CA ILE A 85 -4.12 8.00 -14.39
C ILE A 85 -5.02 7.50 -13.26
N ILE A 86 -4.69 6.32 -12.73
CA ILE A 86 -5.26 5.79 -11.50
C ILE A 86 -4.18 5.73 -10.44
N LEU A 87 -4.39 6.40 -9.30
CA LEU A 87 -3.52 6.31 -8.13
C LEU A 87 -4.31 5.75 -6.96
N SER A 88 -3.91 4.59 -6.45
CA SER A 88 -4.40 4.08 -5.17
C SER A 88 -3.28 4.10 -4.14
N THR A 89 -3.54 4.64 -2.95
CA THR A 89 -2.54 4.71 -1.88
C THR A 89 -3.20 4.70 -0.51
N PHE A 90 -2.59 4.01 0.46
CA PHE A 90 -3.10 4.00 1.83
C PHE A 90 -2.91 5.35 2.51
N ALA A 91 -1.72 5.95 2.39
CA ALA A 91 -1.40 7.27 2.94
C ALA A 91 -0.82 8.20 1.87
N PHE A 92 -1.36 9.42 1.82
CA PHE A 92 -0.90 10.49 0.94
C PHE A 92 -0.70 11.77 1.74
N LYS A 93 0.53 12.29 1.79
CA LYS A 93 0.88 13.51 2.52
C LYS A 93 1.32 14.61 1.57
N SER A 94 1.29 15.84 2.02
CA SER A 94 1.78 17.01 1.25
C SER A 94 3.18 17.47 1.72
N ASP A 95 4.07 16.49 2.00
CA ASP A 95 5.50 16.73 2.16
C ASP A 95 6.19 16.89 0.80
N GLU A 96 7.51 16.95 0.74
CA GLU A 96 8.24 17.25 -0.50
C GLU A 96 7.91 16.27 -1.62
N SER A 97 7.98 14.95 -1.38
CA SER A 97 7.65 13.96 -2.41
C SER A 97 6.16 13.95 -2.75
N GLY A 98 5.31 14.11 -1.75
CA GLY A 98 3.87 14.18 -1.96
C GLY A 98 3.46 15.40 -2.77
N LYS A 99 4.07 16.57 -2.54
CA LYS A 99 3.85 17.78 -3.36
C LYS A 99 4.30 17.59 -4.80
N LEU A 100 5.42 16.89 -5.04
CA LEU A 100 5.85 16.58 -6.40
C LEU A 100 4.84 15.69 -7.13
N ILE A 101 4.30 14.68 -6.46
CA ILE A 101 3.24 13.84 -7.05
C ILE A 101 1.96 14.64 -7.27
N LEU A 102 1.53 15.48 -6.29
CA LEU A 102 0.36 16.34 -6.44
C LEU A 102 0.53 17.33 -7.61
N GLY A 103 1.72 17.92 -7.76
CA GLY A 103 2.05 18.81 -8.87
C GLY A 103 2.03 18.11 -10.23
N ALA A 104 2.62 16.92 -10.32
CA ALA A 104 2.59 16.10 -11.53
C ALA A 104 1.16 15.70 -11.93
N LEU A 105 0.32 15.31 -10.96
CA LEU A 105 -1.08 14.96 -11.19
C LEU A 105 -1.90 16.18 -11.62
N HIS A 106 -1.62 17.36 -11.06
CA HIS A 106 -2.27 18.60 -11.47
C HIS A 106 -1.89 18.97 -12.92
N ASP A 107 -0.60 18.89 -13.27
CA ASP A 107 -0.12 19.12 -14.63
C ASP A 107 -0.73 18.12 -15.63
N ALA A 108 -0.83 16.84 -15.28
CA ALA A 108 -1.52 15.85 -16.10
C ALA A 108 -3.01 16.21 -16.33
N ALA A 109 -3.69 16.64 -15.29
CA ALA A 109 -5.08 17.09 -15.39
C ALA A 109 -5.24 18.35 -16.25
N ASP A 110 -4.30 19.32 -16.16
CA ASP A 110 -4.23 20.51 -17.04
C ASP A 110 -4.02 20.12 -18.51
N ARG A 111 -3.33 19.02 -18.81
CA ARG A 111 -3.18 18.44 -20.15
C ARG A 111 -4.43 17.72 -20.65
N GLY A 112 -5.46 17.55 -19.81
CA GLY A 112 -6.70 16.86 -20.14
C GLY A 112 -6.74 15.38 -19.76
N VAL A 113 -5.72 14.88 -19.08
CA VAL A 113 -5.70 13.48 -18.58
C VAL A 113 -6.71 13.31 -17.46
N HIS A 114 -7.51 12.25 -17.51
CA HIS A 114 -8.44 11.91 -16.44
C HIS A 114 -7.72 11.29 -15.24
N VAL A 115 -7.76 11.92 -14.08
CA VAL A 115 -7.04 11.50 -12.88
C VAL A 115 -8.01 10.99 -11.84
N ARG A 116 -7.90 9.71 -11.48
CA ARG A 116 -8.69 9.07 -10.43
C ARG A 116 -7.79 8.65 -9.27
N ILE A 117 -8.12 9.12 -8.08
CA ILE A 117 -7.32 8.86 -6.87
C ILE A 117 -8.20 8.20 -5.81
N LEU A 118 -7.74 7.05 -5.30
CA LEU A 118 -8.38 6.34 -4.20
C LEU A 118 -7.46 6.30 -2.99
N VAL A 119 -7.92 6.83 -1.86
CA VAL A 119 -7.15 6.91 -0.62
C VAL A 119 -7.93 6.28 0.53
N ASP A 120 -7.24 5.66 1.48
CA ASP A 120 -7.90 5.18 2.69
C ASP A 120 -8.52 6.34 3.49
N GLY A 121 -9.80 6.22 3.80
CA GLY A 121 -10.58 7.32 4.37
C GLY A 121 -10.30 7.62 5.84
N MET A 122 -9.64 6.74 6.58
CA MET A 122 -9.25 6.99 7.96
C MET A 122 -7.86 7.63 8.03
N GLU A 123 -6.91 7.09 7.28
CA GLU A 123 -5.53 7.58 7.22
C GLU A 123 -5.46 8.98 6.59
N SER A 124 -6.24 9.20 5.54
CA SER A 124 -6.24 10.46 4.82
C SER A 124 -6.90 11.63 5.57
N TRP A 125 -7.75 11.35 6.55
CA TRP A 125 -8.49 12.42 7.24
C TRP A 125 -7.57 13.44 7.91
N ILE A 126 -6.47 12.99 8.50
CA ILE A 126 -5.52 13.87 9.20
C ILE A 126 -4.68 14.68 8.21
N ASP A 127 -4.25 14.09 7.10
CA ASP A 127 -3.30 14.69 6.16
C ASP A 127 -3.97 15.49 5.04
N MET A 128 -5.19 15.13 4.64
CA MET A 128 -5.89 15.70 3.48
C MET A 128 -6.97 16.72 3.86
N GLU A 129 -7.70 16.48 4.97
CA GLU A 129 -8.80 17.34 5.36
C GLU A 129 -8.28 18.72 5.81
N GLY A 130 -8.86 19.78 5.27
CA GLY A 130 -8.39 21.16 5.53
C GLY A 130 -7.11 21.55 4.76
N ASN A 131 -6.52 20.66 4.03
CA ASN A 131 -5.23 20.88 3.35
C ASN A 131 -5.42 21.51 1.97
N PRO A 132 -4.90 22.73 1.71
CA PRO A 132 -5.13 23.46 0.47
C PRO A 132 -4.53 22.79 -0.78
N TYR A 133 -3.48 22.00 -0.65
CA TYR A 133 -2.88 21.28 -1.78
C TYR A 133 -3.83 20.20 -2.32
N PHE A 134 -4.45 19.42 -1.44
CA PHE A 134 -5.44 18.42 -1.84
C PHE A 134 -6.74 19.06 -2.34
N TYR A 135 -7.13 20.19 -1.75
CA TYR A 135 -8.30 20.95 -2.24
C TYR A 135 -8.06 21.53 -3.63
N GLY A 136 -6.82 21.95 -3.94
CA GLY A 136 -6.44 22.41 -5.26
C GLY A 136 -6.63 21.31 -6.30
N LEU A 137 -6.06 20.13 -6.04
CA LEU A 137 -6.17 19.00 -6.95
C LEU A 137 -7.62 18.50 -7.08
N SER A 138 -8.35 18.30 -5.97
CA SER A 138 -9.72 17.75 -5.97
C SER A 138 -10.77 18.68 -6.59
N SER A 139 -10.47 19.96 -6.74
CA SER A 139 -11.37 20.93 -7.39
C SER A 139 -11.15 21.05 -8.90
N HIS A 140 -10.14 20.40 -9.45
CA HIS A 140 -9.88 20.35 -10.88
C HIS A 140 -10.92 19.47 -11.60
N GLU A 141 -11.39 19.89 -12.80
CA GLU A 141 -12.48 19.21 -13.51
C GLU A 141 -12.13 17.81 -14.02
N ASN A 142 -10.84 17.55 -14.30
CA ASN A 142 -10.34 16.26 -14.76
C ASN A 142 -9.85 15.37 -13.61
N VAL A 143 -10.16 15.71 -12.34
CA VAL A 143 -9.71 14.97 -11.16
C VAL A 143 -10.87 14.50 -10.33
N GLU A 144 -10.85 13.23 -9.98
CA GLU A 144 -11.77 12.61 -9.03
C GLU A 144 -10.97 11.96 -7.90
N ILE A 145 -11.23 12.38 -6.67
CA ILE A 145 -10.65 11.76 -5.47
C ILE A 145 -11.76 11.10 -4.68
N LYS A 146 -11.63 9.80 -4.39
CA LYS A 146 -12.53 9.10 -3.46
C LYS A 146 -11.76 8.60 -2.24
N LEU A 147 -12.45 8.58 -1.11
CA LEU A 147 -12.00 8.03 0.17
C LEU A 147 -12.70 6.71 0.41
N TYR A 148 -11.94 5.65 0.61
CA TYR A 148 -12.47 4.35 0.99
C TYR A 148 -12.75 4.29 2.49
N ASN A 149 -13.97 3.95 2.86
CA ASN A 149 -14.42 3.71 4.23
C ASN A 149 -13.99 4.82 5.22
N LYS A 150 -14.46 6.04 4.96
CA LYS A 150 -14.24 7.19 5.86
C LYS A 150 -14.70 6.84 7.29
N ALA A 151 -13.92 7.24 8.29
CA ALA A 151 -14.21 6.99 9.69
C ALA A 151 -15.66 7.39 10.07
N ASN A 152 -16.40 6.48 10.67
CA ASN A 152 -17.76 6.70 11.13
C ASN A 152 -17.98 6.08 12.52
N PRO A 153 -17.99 6.92 13.58
CA PRO A 153 -18.17 6.43 14.95
C PRO A 153 -19.52 5.69 15.21
N LEU A 154 -20.49 5.87 14.34
CA LEU A 154 -21.77 5.16 14.43
C LEU A 154 -21.72 3.73 13.83
N LYS A 155 -20.62 3.37 13.16
CA LYS A 155 -20.42 2.08 12.48
C LYS A 155 -19.09 1.44 12.88
N PRO A 156 -18.84 1.16 14.17
CA PRO A 156 -17.53 0.66 14.63
C PRO A 156 -17.13 -0.67 13.99
N TRP A 157 -18.10 -1.49 13.56
CA TRP A 157 -17.84 -2.72 12.82
C TRP A 157 -17.19 -2.53 11.45
N LYS A 158 -17.15 -1.29 10.93
CA LYS A 158 -16.45 -0.95 9.67
C LYS A 158 -15.03 -0.41 9.91
N THR A 159 -14.69 0.00 11.13
CA THR A 159 -13.47 0.76 11.45
C THR A 159 -12.19 0.07 10.97
N MET A 160 -12.08 -1.25 11.09
CA MET A 160 -10.90 -2.02 10.71
C MET A 160 -10.90 -2.48 9.24
N GLY A 161 -11.97 -2.22 8.50
CA GLY A 161 -12.05 -2.49 7.06
C GLY A 161 -11.26 -1.46 6.25
N ARG A 162 -9.92 -1.55 6.28
CA ARG A 162 -9.02 -0.59 5.63
C ARG A 162 -8.60 -1.06 4.24
N MET A 163 -8.35 -0.10 3.34
CA MET A 163 -7.71 -0.33 2.04
C MET A 163 -6.22 -0.02 2.18
N HIS A 164 -5.37 -1.02 1.98
CA HIS A 164 -3.92 -0.87 2.19
C HIS A 164 -3.11 -0.97 0.88
N ASP A 165 -3.78 -0.79 -0.24
CA ASP A 165 -3.19 -0.90 -1.58
C ASP A 165 -2.34 0.32 -1.93
N LYS A 166 -1.32 0.11 -2.78
CA LYS A 166 -0.46 1.16 -3.29
C LYS A 166 -0.05 0.82 -4.71
N TYR A 167 -0.69 1.48 -5.68
CA TYR A 167 -0.36 1.32 -7.09
C TYR A 167 -0.69 2.59 -7.88
N LEU A 168 -0.04 2.72 -9.02
CA LEU A 168 -0.25 3.76 -10.02
C LEU A 168 -0.41 3.07 -11.37
N ILE A 169 -1.48 3.37 -12.11
CA ILE A 169 -1.71 2.88 -13.46
C ILE A 169 -1.76 4.07 -14.41
N ALA A 170 -1.10 3.98 -15.56
CA ALA A 170 -1.16 4.97 -16.62
C ALA A 170 -1.69 4.32 -17.91
N ASP A 171 -2.74 4.91 -18.49
CA ASP A 171 -3.37 4.57 -19.78
C ASP A 171 -3.76 3.09 -19.94
N GLY A 172 -3.92 2.36 -18.83
CA GLY A 172 -4.20 0.92 -18.85
C GLY A 172 -3.08 0.08 -19.50
N LYS A 173 -1.84 0.60 -19.57
CA LYS A 173 -0.68 -0.05 -20.22
C LYS A 173 0.48 -0.27 -19.28
N ILE A 174 0.70 0.62 -18.35
CA ILE A 174 1.84 0.60 -17.45
C ILE A 174 1.33 0.77 -16.03
N TYR A 175 1.91 0.01 -15.09
CA TYR A 175 1.62 0.22 -13.69
C TYR A 175 2.84 0.04 -12.79
N ILE A 176 2.81 0.70 -11.64
CA ILE A 176 3.69 0.45 -10.51
C ILE A 176 2.83 -0.08 -9.37
N LEU A 177 3.20 -1.21 -8.78
CA LEU A 177 2.54 -1.81 -7.62
C LEU A 177 3.57 -2.22 -6.58
N GLY A 178 3.32 -1.91 -5.30
CA GLY A 178 4.24 -2.28 -4.23
C GLY A 178 3.81 -1.83 -2.84
N GLY A 179 4.79 -1.65 -1.94
CA GLY A 179 4.53 -1.29 -0.55
C GLY A 179 4.63 0.20 -0.24
N ARG A 180 5.09 1.04 -1.18
CA ARG A 180 5.38 2.46 -0.94
C ARG A 180 4.14 3.34 -0.92
N ASN A 181 3.90 4.00 0.22
CA ASN A 181 2.93 5.09 0.33
C ASN A 181 3.47 6.38 -0.33
N THR A 182 2.60 7.37 -0.54
CA THR A 182 2.91 8.60 -1.28
C THR A 182 3.34 9.71 -0.32
N TYR A 183 4.55 9.59 0.25
CA TYR A 183 5.20 10.61 1.06
C TYR A 183 6.70 10.30 1.30
N ASN A 184 7.46 11.25 1.86
CA ASN A 184 8.93 11.22 2.00
C ASN A 184 9.54 9.98 2.63
N TYR A 185 8.79 9.32 3.50
CA TYR A 185 9.24 8.10 4.18
C TYR A 185 9.57 6.98 3.19
N PHE A 186 8.88 6.95 2.05
CA PHE A 186 8.96 5.91 1.03
C PHE A 186 9.48 6.40 -0.32
N LEU A 187 9.38 7.69 -0.62
CA LEU A 187 9.69 8.25 -1.93
C LEU A 187 10.78 9.32 -1.83
N GLY A 188 11.70 9.32 -2.80
CA GLY A 188 12.77 10.31 -2.90
C GLY A 188 13.84 10.18 -1.82
N ASP A 189 14.87 11.01 -1.94
CA ASP A 189 16.02 11.05 -1.02
C ASP A 189 15.99 12.29 -0.10
N PHE A 190 14.81 12.78 0.24
CA PHE A 190 14.62 13.90 1.14
C PHE A 190 15.11 13.57 2.56
N PRO A 191 15.58 14.57 3.33
CA PRO A 191 16.05 14.33 4.69
C PRO A 191 15.01 13.66 5.60
N GLY A 192 15.48 12.88 6.57
CA GLY A 192 14.66 12.19 7.55
C GLY A 192 14.76 10.68 7.46
N HIS A 193 13.99 10.00 8.32
CA HIS A 193 13.94 8.54 8.33
C HIS A 193 13.31 8.01 7.05
N LYS A 194 13.85 6.91 6.53
CA LYS A 194 13.37 6.24 5.32
C LYS A 194 13.00 4.80 5.59
N ASN A 195 11.88 4.38 5.04
CA ASN A 195 11.58 2.98 4.84
C ASN A 195 12.03 2.57 3.43
N PHE A 196 12.67 1.43 3.36
CA PHE A 196 13.01 0.79 2.09
C PHE A 196 11.97 -0.28 1.80
N ASP A 197 11.45 -0.25 0.60
CA ASP A 197 10.45 -1.19 0.12
C ASP A 197 10.74 -1.51 -1.34
N ARG A 198 9.98 -2.42 -1.92
CA ARG A 198 10.08 -2.79 -3.34
C ARG A 198 8.78 -2.52 -4.03
N ASP A 199 8.88 -1.97 -5.23
CA ASP A 199 7.77 -1.92 -6.16
C ASP A 199 8.13 -2.73 -7.40
N VAL A 200 7.13 -3.24 -8.08
CA VAL A 200 7.26 -3.74 -9.44
C VAL A 200 6.69 -2.70 -10.40
N LEU A 201 7.45 -2.39 -11.45
CA LEU A 201 6.94 -1.67 -12.61
C LEU A 201 6.69 -2.71 -13.70
N VAL A 202 5.50 -2.67 -14.28
CA VAL A 202 5.09 -3.58 -15.36
C VAL A 202 4.65 -2.75 -16.56
N VAL A 203 5.12 -3.14 -17.73
CA VAL A 203 4.80 -2.53 -19.02
C VAL A 203 4.09 -3.56 -19.89
N CYS A 204 3.00 -3.16 -20.52
CA CYS A 204 2.22 -3.96 -21.45
C CYS A 204 1.79 -3.07 -22.64
N ASP A 205 2.52 -3.12 -23.75
CA ASP A 205 2.24 -2.26 -24.91
C ASP A 205 0.90 -2.60 -25.58
N GLU A 206 0.55 -3.88 -25.59
CA GLU A 206 -0.70 -4.39 -26.18
C GLU A 206 -1.53 -5.14 -25.13
N PRO A 207 -2.27 -4.43 -24.25
CA PRO A 207 -3.02 -5.05 -23.19
C PRO A 207 -4.10 -6.00 -23.70
N GLN A 208 -4.04 -7.24 -23.24
CA GLN A 208 -5.06 -8.25 -23.47
C GLN A 208 -5.85 -8.50 -22.18
N LYS A 209 -7.06 -9.07 -22.30
CA LYS A 209 -7.98 -9.28 -21.17
C LYS A 209 -7.33 -9.98 -19.96
N ASP A 210 -6.43 -10.90 -20.21
CA ASP A 210 -5.79 -11.74 -19.19
C ASP A 210 -4.47 -11.16 -18.64
N ASN A 211 -4.01 -9.99 -19.13
CA ASN A 211 -2.80 -9.34 -18.63
C ASN A 211 -3.00 -8.77 -17.24
N SER A 212 -1.92 -8.70 -16.46
CA SER A 212 -1.96 -8.21 -15.08
C SER A 212 -2.39 -6.75 -14.97
N VAL A 213 -2.08 -5.92 -15.98
CA VAL A 213 -2.54 -4.53 -16.03
C VAL A 213 -4.06 -4.43 -16.08
N ASN A 214 -4.73 -5.27 -16.88
CA ASN A 214 -6.19 -5.32 -16.93
C ASN A 214 -6.80 -5.94 -15.66
N GLN A 215 -6.12 -6.92 -15.06
CA GLN A 215 -6.55 -7.47 -13.77
C GLN A 215 -6.52 -6.40 -12.68
N LEU A 216 -5.45 -5.57 -12.63
CA LEU A 216 -5.30 -4.49 -11.66
C LEU A 216 -6.31 -3.35 -11.90
N TRP A 217 -6.56 -3.01 -13.18
CA TRP A 217 -7.56 -2.02 -13.55
C TRP A 217 -8.98 -2.46 -13.13
N ASN A 218 -9.36 -3.70 -13.43
CA ASN A 218 -10.65 -4.26 -13.02
C ASN A 218 -10.78 -4.35 -11.49
N TYR A 219 -9.71 -4.68 -10.79
CA TYR A 219 -9.67 -4.68 -9.34
C TYR A 219 -9.94 -3.27 -8.78
N PHE A 220 -9.30 -2.23 -9.34
CA PHE A 220 -9.59 -0.84 -8.97
C PHE A 220 -11.06 -0.48 -9.19
N GLU A 221 -11.65 -0.79 -10.35
CA GLU A 221 -13.05 -0.49 -10.64
C GLU A 221 -14.00 -1.15 -9.63
N THR A 222 -13.70 -2.41 -9.25
CA THR A 222 -14.48 -3.13 -8.25
C THR A 222 -14.51 -2.41 -6.89
N ILE A 223 -13.42 -1.73 -6.52
CA ILE A 223 -13.35 -0.97 -5.27
C ILE A 223 -13.97 0.42 -5.46
N TRP A 224 -13.65 1.08 -6.57
CA TRP A 224 -14.10 2.44 -6.89
C TRP A 224 -15.63 2.58 -6.86
N GLU A 225 -16.34 1.56 -7.32
CA GLU A 225 -17.82 1.54 -7.39
C GLU A 225 -18.48 1.15 -6.06
N GLN A 226 -17.73 0.80 -5.00
CA GLN A 226 -18.33 0.43 -3.73
C GLN A 226 -19.02 1.62 -3.04
N GLU A 227 -20.11 1.33 -2.33
CA GLU A 227 -20.82 2.31 -1.51
C GLU A 227 -19.97 2.92 -0.39
N ASP A 228 -18.92 2.22 0.03
CA ASP A 228 -17.98 2.69 1.04
C ASP A 228 -16.95 3.70 0.47
N CYS A 229 -16.91 3.89 -0.86
CA CYS A 229 -16.12 4.93 -1.52
C CYS A 229 -16.94 6.23 -1.64
N ARG A 230 -16.41 7.32 -1.10
CA ARG A 230 -17.05 8.63 -1.08
C ARG A 230 -16.13 9.68 -1.67
N TYR A 231 -16.68 10.57 -2.51
CA TYR A 231 -15.93 11.71 -3.03
C TYR A 231 -15.34 12.57 -1.91
N PHE A 232 -14.08 12.95 -2.11
CA PHE A 232 -13.40 13.97 -1.34
C PHE A 232 -13.64 15.31 -2.02
N HIS A 233 -14.07 16.31 -1.30
CA HIS A 233 -14.26 17.73 -1.67
C HIS A 233 -14.07 18.11 -3.17
N ASN A 234 -14.97 17.72 -4.03
CA ASN A 234 -14.96 18.01 -5.48
C ASN A 234 -15.60 19.36 -5.86
N SER A 235 -15.75 20.29 -4.94
CA SER A 235 -16.40 21.56 -5.18
C SER A 235 -15.48 22.58 -5.85
N LYS A 236 -15.83 23.05 -7.03
CA LYS A 236 -15.11 24.15 -7.74
C LYS A 236 -14.95 25.42 -6.89
N LYS A 237 -15.82 25.66 -5.90
CA LYS A 237 -15.70 26.81 -4.97
C LYS A 237 -14.45 26.75 -4.08
N LEU A 238 -13.85 25.60 -3.90
CA LEU A 238 -12.59 25.45 -3.14
C LEU A 238 -11.42 26.07 -3.92
N ALA A 239 -11.39 25.94 -5.24
CA ALA A 239 -10.37 26.53 -6.09
C ALA A 239 -10.29 28.06 -5.96
N ASP A 240 -11.40 28.73 -5.62
CA ASP A 240 -11.44 30.18 -5.48
C ASP A 240 -10.79 30.71 -4.19
N ARG A 241 -10.53 29.84 -3.21
CA ARG A 241 -9.87 30.24 -1.96
C ARG A 241 -8.43 30.67 -2.23
N GLN A 242 -8.02 31.81 -1.66
CA GLN A 242 -6.67 32.33 -1.84
C GLN A 242 -5.56 31.36 -1.38
N SER A 243 -5.80 30.62 -0.29
CA SER A 243 -4.87 29.58 0.18
C SER A 243 -4.71 28.44 -0.82
N VAL A 244 -5.78 28.04 -1.50
CA VAL A 244 -5.78 26.99 -2.50
C VAL A 244 -5.07 27.44 -3.77
N LYS A 245 -5.36 28.66 -4.26
CA LYS A 245 -4.65 29.25 -5.42
C LYS A 245 -3.14 29.34 -5.17
N LYS A 246 -2.71 29.76 -3.96
CA LYS A 246 -1.31 29.78 -3.59
C LYS A 246 -0.71 28.38 -3.56
N ALA A 247 -1.43 27.40 -3.01
CA ALA A 247 -0.96 26.02 -2.94
C ALA A 247 -0.79 25.42 -4.34
N VAL A 248 -1.72 25.65 -5.26
CA VAL A 248 -1.61 25.18 -6.66
C VAL A 248 -0.38 25.77 -7.35
N LEU A 249 -0.13 27.07 -7.20
CA LEU A 249 1.08 27.70 -7.76
C LEU A 249 2.36 27.08 -7.18
N GLU A 250 2.41 26.83 -5.88
CA GLU A 250 3.55 26.18 -5.24
C GLU A 250 3.78 24.75 -5.78
N LEU A 251 2.69 23.98 -6.01
CA LEU A 251 2.78 22.64 -6.61
C LEU A 251 3.34 22.72 -8.04
N GLN A 252 2.83 23.65 -8.85
CA GLN A 252 3.27 23.83 -10.25
C GLN A 252 4.75 24.24 -10.32
N GLU A 253 5.16 25.21 -9.50
CA GLU A 253 6.56 25.66 -9.44
C GLU A 253 7.50 24.53 -8.99
N GLY A 254 7.16 23.82 -7.91
CA GLY A 254 7.96 22.72 -7.39
C GLY A 254 8.07 21.56 -8.37
N TYR A 255 6.97 21.20 -9.01
CA TYR A 255 6.96 20.16 -10.04
C TYR A 255 7.78 20.57 -11.24
N GLN A 256 7.62 21.80 -11.78
CA GLN A 256 8.37 22.27 -12.91
C GLN A 256 9.88 22.28 -12.65
N GLN A 257 10.33 22.67 -11.46
CA GLN A 257 11.74 22.61 -11.08
C GLN A 257 12.26 21.17 -11.09
N TYR A 258 11.51 20.23 -10.52
CA TYR A 258 11.88 18.81 -10.51
C TYR A 258 11.92 18.23 -11.94
N PHE A 259 10.92 18.59 -12.77
CA PHE A 259 10.83 18.16 -14.16
C PHE A 259 12.05 18.62 -14.97
N GLU A 260 12.41 19.91 -14.92
CA GLU A 260 13.55 20.41 -15.71
C GLU A 260 14.88 19.74 -15.32
N VAL A 261 15.09 19.43 -14.04
CA VAL A 261 16.30 18.72 -13.58
C VAL A 261 16.34 17.28 -14.06
N ASN A 262 15.19 16.63 -14.22
CA ASN A 262 15.09 15.20 -14.55
C ASN A 262 14.49 14.95 -15.94
N LYS A 263 14.38 15.98 -16.76
CA LYS A 263 13.63 15.99 -18.02
C LYS A 263 13.98 14.85 -18.96
N GLU A 264 15.26 14.59 -19.17
CA GLU A 264 15.74 13.52 -20.04
C GLU A 264 15.16 12.15 -19.62
N LYS A 265 15.16 11.83 -18.32
CA LYS A 265 14.64 10.58 -17.79
C LYS A 265 13.11 10.54 -17.76
N ILE A 266 12.47 11.68 -17.42
CA ILE A 266 11.02 11.75 -17.34
C ILE A 266 10.37 11.66 -18.72
N CYS A 267 10.95 12.28 -19.75
CA CYS A 267 10.43 12.26 -21.12
C CYS A 267 10.78 11.00 -21.89
N ASP A 268 11.66 10.16 -21.37
CA ASP A 268 11.95 8.86 -21.98
C ASP A 268 10.74 7.92 -21.75
N THR A 269 10.18 7.41 -22.83
CA THR A 269 9.03 6.49 -22.82
C THR A 269 9.42 5.06 -23.20
N ASP A 270 10.71 4.84 -23.52
CA ASP A 270 11.20 3.51 -23.82
C ASP A 270 11.63 2.78 -22.54
N TYR A 271 10.96 1.70 -22.27
CA TYR A 271 11.22 0.82 -21.12
C TYR A 271 11.92 -0.48 -21.53
N ALA A 272 12.23 -0.68 -22.82
CA ALA A 272 12.73 -1.96 -23.34
C ALA A 272 14.06 -2.35 -22.68
N ASP A 273 14.99 -1.39 -22.54
CA ASP A 273 16.31 -1.63 -21.95
C ASP A 273 16.26 -1.71 -20.39
N GLU A 274 15.19 -1.21 -19.78
CA GLU A 274 15.05 -1.13 -18.32
C GLU A 274 14.25 -2.30 -17.74
N THR A 275 13.50 -3.03 -18.56
CA THR A 275 12.59 -4.10 -18.15
C THR A 275 12.97 -5.44 -18.77
N PHE A 276 12.50 -6.52 -18.14
CA PHE A 276 12.74 -7.89 -18.59
C PHE A 276 11.43 -8.53 -19.06
N GLU A 277 11.51 -9.36 -20.08
CA GLU A 277 10.39 -10.21 -20.48
C GLU A 277 9.99 -11.16 -19.35
N THR A 278 8.70 -11.39 -19.19
CA THR A 278 8.18 -12.28 -18.18
C THR A 278 7.36 -13.40 -18.79
N GLU A 279 7.44 -14.59 -18.22
CA GLU A 279 6.62 -15.70 -18.68
C GLU A 279 5.15 -15.54 -18.27
N LYS A 280 4.92 -14.98 -17.07
CA LYS A 280 3.58 -14.81 -16.52
C LYS A 280 3.57 -13.85 -15.34
N ILE A 281 2.64 -12.91 -15.35
CA ILE A 281 2.32 -12.06 -14.20
C ILE A 281 0.83 -12.27 -13.88
N ILE A 282 0.51 -12.48 -12.61
CA ILE A 282 -0.86 -12.64 -12.12
C ILE A 282 -1.06 -11.77 -10.90
N LEU A 283 -2.15 -11.01 -10.88
CA LEU A 283 -2.59 -10.28 -9.70
C LEU A 283 -3.31 -11.24 -8.74
N LEU A 284 -2.80 -11.31 -7.51
CA LEU A 284 -3.49 -11.94 -6.40
C LEU A 284 -4.06 -10.85 -5.49
N SER A 285 -5.34 -10.94 -5.16
CA SER A 285 -6.01 -9.94 -4.33
C SER A 285 -6.95 -10.57 -3.30
N ASN A 286 -7.02 -9.96 -2.13
CA ASN A 286 -8.08 -10.26 -1.17
C ASN A 286 -9.34 -9.46 -1.53
N PRO A 287 -10.53 -9.96 -1.21
CA PRO A 287 -11.76 -9.18 -1.37
C PRO A 287 -11.68 -7.87 -0.56
N ILE A 288 -11.96 -6.75 -1.20
CA ILE A 288 -12.02 -5.46 -0.50
C ILE A 288 -13.46 -5.20 -0.06
N HIS A 289 -13.68 -5.24 1.24
CA HIS A 289 -14.92 -4.87 1.92
C HIS A 289 -14.65 -4.64 3.40
N THR A 290 -15.63 -4.14 4.15
CA THR A 290 -15.47 -3.72 5.55
C THR A 290 -15.72 -4.83 6.58
N GLN A 291 -15.94 -6.08 6.14
CA GLN A 291 -16.13 -7.26 7.00
C GLN A 291 -14.85 -8.10 7.10
N ALA A 292 -14.89 -9.14 7.95
CA ALA A 292 -13.82 -10.15 7.97
C ALA A 292 -13.69 -10.81 6.60
N LYS A 293 -12.45 -10.94 6.11
CA LYS A 293 -12.15 -11.35 4.74
C LYS A 293 -11.77 -12.81 4.68
N GLU A 294 -12.16 -13.46 3.60
CA GLU A 294 -11.59 -14.75 3.18
C GLU A 294 -10.08 -14.56 2.94
N PRO A 295 -9.20 -15.46 3.39
CA PRO A 295 -7.75 -15.34 3.24
C PRO A 295 -7.27 -15.82 1.85
N VAL A 296 -7.81 -15.23 0.78
CA VAL A 296 -7.58 -15.65 -0.61
C VAL A 296 -6.10 -15.64 -0.96
N VAL A 297 -5.45 -14.47 -0.79
CA VAL A 297 -4.02 -14.30 -1.15
C VAL A 297 -3.13 -15.23 -0.33
N TRP A 298 -3.40 -15.39 0.96
CA TRP A 298 -2.61 -16.31 1.77
C TRP A 298 -2.73 -17.76 1.29
N TYR A 299 -3.95 -18.20 0.96
CA TYR A 299 -4.18 -19.54 0.45
C TYR A 299 -3.46 -19.75 -0.89
N GLN A 300 -3.63 -18.82 -1.83
CA GLN A 300 -3.01 -18.90 -3.17
C GLN A 300 -1.48 -18.89 -3.09
N LEU A 301 -0.87 -18.02 -2.28
CA LEU A 301 0.57 -17.99 -2.05
C LEU A 301 1.06 -19.26 -1.34
N GLY A 302 0.31 -19.76 -0.36
CA GLY A 302 0.62 -21.01 0.34
C GLY A 302 0.68 -22.19 -0.63
N GLU A 303 -0.30 -22.35 -1.49
CA GLU A 303 -0.31 -23.39 -2.50
C GLU A 303 0.85 -23.23 -3.51
N LEU A 304 1.15 -22.00 -3.93
CA LEU A 304 2.30 -21.73 -4.79
C LEU A 304 3.63 -22.14 -4.10
N MET A 305 3.82 -21.76 -2.86
CA MET A 305 5.02 -22.07 -2.08
C MET A 305 5.16 -23.58 -1.84
N LYS A 306 4.08 -24.29 -1.56
CA LYS A 306 4.08 -25.77 -1.38
C LYS A 306 4.51 -26.54 -2.66
N ASN A 307 4.41 -25.91 -3.82
CA ASN A 307 4.82 -26.49 -5.11
C ASN A 307 6.25 -26.16 -5.51
N ALA A 308 6.95 -25.31 -4.74
CA ALA A 308 8.36 -25.04 -4.97
C ALA A 308 9.20 -26.31 -4.78
N LYS A 309 10.23 -26.49 -5.63
CA LYS A 309 11.09 -27.68 -5.61
C LYS A 309 12.40 -27.50 -4.85
N GLU A 310 12.93 -26.30 -4.86
CA GLU A 310 14.27 -26.01 -4.33
C GLU A 310 14.23 -25.06 -3.14
N ARG A 311 13.58 -23.89 -3.30
CA ARG A 311 13.61 -22.86 -2.29
C ARG A 311 12.36 -21.99 -2.26
N VAL A 312 12.05 -21.48 -1.07
CA VAL A 312 11.12 -20.38 -0.81
C VAL A 312 11.80 -19.37 0.11
N LYS A 313 11.92 -18.14 -0.35
CA LYS A 313 12.46 -17.02 0.44
C LYS A 313 11.37 -15.99 0.62
N ILE A 314 11.02 -15.69 1.86
CA ILE A 314 10.03 -14.67 2.21
C ILE A 314 10.77 -13.44 2.76
N HIS A 315 10.42 -12.27 2.29
CA HIS A 315 10.90 -11.00 2.84
C HIS A 315 9.70 -10.17 3.27
N THR A 316 9.57 -9.93 4.55
CA THR A 316 8.45 -9.17 5.14
C THR A 316 8.89 -8.42 6.38
N PRO A 317 8.41 -7.18 6.61
CA PRO A 317 8.79 -6.41 7.80
C PRO A 317 8.19 -6.97 9.10
N TYR A 318 7.10 -7.74 9.02
CA TYR A 318 6.37 -8.26 10.18
C TYR A 318 5.97 -9.70 9.98
N ILE A 319 6.01 -10.48 11.06
CA ILE A 319 5.48 -11.85 11.11
C ILE A 319 4.36 -11.86 12.15
N ILE A 320 3.12 -11.95 11.69
CA ILE A 320 1.92 -12.11 12.53
C ILE A 320 1.13 -13.28 11.96
N CYS A 321 1.05 -14.38 12.71
CA CYS A 321 0.49 -15.63 12.21
C CYS A 321 -0.78 -16.04 12.94
N ASN A 322 -1.71 -16.60 12.19
CA ASN A 322 -2.82 -17.40 12.71
C ASN A 322 -2.54 -18.91 12.52
N ASP A 323 -3.42 -19.76 13.03
CA ASP A 323 -3.22 -21.21 12.97
C ASP A 323 -3.13 -21.76 11.53
N MET A 324 -3.87 -21.18 10.59
CA MET A 324 -3.78 -21.53 9.17
C MET A 324 -2.39 -21.25 8.61
N MET A 325 -1.76 -20.14 9.01
CA MET A 325 -0.42 -19.77 8.55
C MET A 325 0.64 -20.71 9.13
N TYR A 326 0.57 -21.07 10.40
CA TYR A 326 1.46 -22.05 11.00
C TYR A 326 1.39 -23.41 10.29
N ASN A 327 0.18 -23.93 10.08
CA ASN A 327 -0.03 -25.20 9.38
C ASN A 327 0.53 -25.16 7.95
N THR A 328 0.31 -24.04 7.23
CA THR A 328 0.87 -23.85 5.87
C THR A 328 2.39 -23.88 5.88
N TRP A 329 3.04 -23.23 6.85
CA TRP A 329 4.51 -23.22 6.94
C TRP A 329 5.09 -24.59 7.31
N GLU A 330 4.44 -25.33 8.20
CA GLU A 330 4.84 -26.72 8.50
C GLU A 330 4.79 -27.61 7.23
N GLU A 331 3.73 -27.48 6.43
CA GLU A 331 3.61 -28.22 5.17
C GLU A 331 4.68 -27.80 4.15
N ILE A 332 5.05 -26.50 4.07
CA ILE A 332 6.09 -26.01 3.17
C ILE A 332 7.45 -26.53 3.64
N ALA A 333 7.78 -26.42 4.94
CA ALA A 333 9.04 -26.87 5.50
C ALA A 333 9.30 -28.37 5.30
N GLN A 334 8.23 -29.18 5.25
CA GLN A 334 8.34 -30.62 4.97
C GLN A 334 8.66 -30.93 3.50
N LYS A 335 8.34 -30.01 2.57
CA LYS A 335 8.42 -30.25 1.11
C LYS A 335 9.56 -29.50 0.44
N VAL A 336 9.91 -28.32 0.96
CA VAL A 336 10.86 -27.39 0.35
C VAL A 336 12.17 -27.38 1.16
N PRO A 337 13.30 -27.81 0.56
CA PRO A 337 14.56 -27.95 1.29
C PRO A 337 15.13 -26.66 1.86
N ASP A 338 14.97 -25.52 1.16
CA ASP A 338 15.47 -24.21 1.58
C ASP A 338 14.29 -23.24 1.77
N PHE A 339 13.71 -23.27 2.99
CA PHE A 339 12.59 -22.43 3.36
C PHE A 339 12.98 -21.43 4.44
N SER A 340 13.02 -20.15 4.09
CA SER A 340 13.41 -19.11 5.04
C SER A 340 12.65 -17.81 4.89
N ILE A 341 12.59 -17.06 5.98
CA ILE A 341 11.98 -15.73 6.07
C ILE A 341 12.98 -14.72 6.63
N MET A 342 13.06 -13.56 5.99
CA MET A 342 13.75 -12.39 6.51
C MET A 342 12.73 -11.39 7.02
N THR A 343 12.88 -10.95 8.26
CA THR A 343 12.01 -9.97 8.90
C THR A 343 12.81 -8.93 9.67
N ASN A 344 12.18 -7.81 10.03
CA ASN A 344 12.83 -6.85 10.92
C ASN A 344 13.01 -7.46 12.32
N SER A 345 14.16 -7.19 12.94
CA SER A 345 14.37 -7.49 14.37
C SER A 345 13.40 -6.66 15.23
N VAL A 346 13.18 -7.10 16.47
CA VAL A 346 12.36 -6.35 17.42
C VAL A 346 12.88 -4.92 17.62
N ALA A 347 14.21 -4.73 17.59
CA ALA A 347 14.82 -3.42 17.75
C ALA A 347 14.64 -2.47 16.56
N ASN A 348 14.48 -3.03 15.35
CA ASN A 348 14.32 -2.27 14.09
C ASN A 348 12.90 -2.32 13.55
N ASN A 349 11.92 -2.64 14.36
CA ASN A 349 10.55 -2.79 13.92
C ASN A 349 9.76 -1.50 14.18
N GLY A 350 9.31 -0.85 13.11
CA GLY A 350 8.49 0.38 13.18
C GLY A 350 7.04 0.15 13.64
N ASN A 351 6.62 -1.12 13.82
CA ASN A 351 5.30 -1.49 14.31
C ASN A 351 5.40 -2.19 15.68
N PRO A 352 5.12 -1.49 16.80
CA PRO A 352 5.23 -2.07 18.14
C PRO A 352 4.34 -3.31 18.37
N PHE A 353 3.16 -3.35 17.74
CA PHE A 353 2.25 -4.49 17.85
C PHE A 353 2.80 -5.71 17.10
N GLY A 354 3.30 -5.51 15.89
CA GLY A 354 3.95 -6.57 15.11
C GLY A 354 5.20 -7.10 15.79
N ALA A 355 6.03 -6.22 16.37
CA ALA A 355 7.20 -6.59 17.14
C ALA A 355 6.85 -7.41 18.38
N ALA A 356 5.81 -7.00 19.14
CA ALA A 356 5.37 -7.70 20.35
C ALA A 356 4.78 -9.09 20.02
N ASP A 357 3.99 -9.20 18.95
CA ASP A 357 3.43 -10.47 18.51
C ASP A 357 4.53 -11.44 18.06
N TYR A 358 5.46 -10.97 17.23
CA TYR A 358 6.61 -11.75 16.80
C TYR A 358 7.46 -12.22 17.98
N ALA A 359 7.83 -11.33 18.91
CA ALA A 359 8.62 -11.68 20.08
C ALA A 359 7.93 -12.76 20.94
N LYS A 360 6.61 -12.66 21.10
CA LYS A 360 5.81 -13.64 21.86
C LYS A 360 5.76 -15.02 21.17
N ASN A 361 5.62 -15.04 19.84
CA ASN A 361 5.33 -16.24 19.07
C ASN A 361 6.56 -16.83 18.35
N ARG A 362 7.75 -16.23 18.52
CA ARG A 362 8.98 -16.61 17.80
C ARG A 362 9.30 -18.10 17.87
N ASN A 363 9.17 -18.71 19.04
CA ASN A 363 9.43 -20.16 19.21
C ASN A 363 8.45 -21.00 18.39
N ARG A 364 7.15 -20.66 18.42
CA ARG A 364 6.14 -21.36 17.62
C ARG A 364 6.40 -21.21 16.11
N ILE A 365 6.93 -20.07 15.67
CA ILE A 365 7.32 -19.88 14.27
C ILE A 365 8.48 -20.81 13.91
N LEU A 366 9.50 -20.90 14.77
CA LEU A 366 10.64 -21.80 14.55
C LEU A 366 10.25 -23.28 14.57
N GLU A 367 9.27 -23.66 15.39
CA GLU A 367 8.72 -25.02 15.45
C GLU A 367 8.09 -25.48 14.13
N THR A 368 7.67 -24.55 13.24
CA THR A 368 7.20 -24.88 11.88
C THR A 368 8.30 -25.40 10.95
N GLY A 369 9.57 -25.27 11.34
CA GLY A 369 10.71 -25.67 10.51
C GLY A 369 11.23 -24.59 9.55
N ILE A 370 10.71 -23.36 9.63
CA ILE A 370 11.21 -22.24 8.84
C ILE A 370 12.48 -21.63 9.45
N ASP A 371 13.47 -21.30 8.62
CA ASP A 371 14.63 -20.53 9.03
C ASP A 371 14.31 -19.04 9.11
N ILE A 372 14.59 -18.38 10.24
CA ILE A 372 14.33 -16.96 10.46
C ILE A 372 15.63 -16.16 10.42
N TRP A 373 15.65 -15.12 9.58
CA TRP A 373 16.69 -14.11 9.50
C TRP A 373 16.15 -12.77 9.99
N GLU A 374 16.78 -12.20 11.03
CA GLU A 374 16.36 -10.92 11.59
C GLU A 374 17.26 -9.80 11.10
N TYR A 375 16.67 -8.81 10.40
CA TYR A 375 17.37 -7.62 9.95
C TYR A 375 17.45 -6.61 11.10
N GLU A 376 18.66 -6.32 11.57
CA GLU A 376 18.90 -5.42 12.71
C GLU A 376 18.90 -3.92 12.33
N GLY A 377 18.83 -3.59 11.05
CA GLY A 377 18.88 -2.22 10.55
C GLY A 377 20.26 -1.79 10.06
N GLY A 378 20.30 -0.62 9.41
CA GLY A 378 21.54 0.01 8.98
C GLY A 378 22.27 0.62 10.17
N TYR A 379 23.45 0.14 10.47
CA TYR A 379 24.35 0.82 11.38
C TYR A 379 24.94 2.06 10.68
N SER A 380 25.15 3.16 11.42
CA SER A 380 25.95 4.28 10.91
C SER A 380 27.36 3.77 10.55
N CYS A 381 28.01 4.36 9.55
CA CYS A 381 29.36 3.97 9.12
C CYS A 381 30.39 3.86 10.28
N LEU A 382 30.18 4.55 11.38
CA LEU A 382 31.00 4.48 12.59
C LEU A 382 30.88 3.13 13.33
N LEU A 383 29.77 2.40 13.17
CA LEU A 383 29.57 1.07 13.78
C LEU A 383 30.11 -0.06 12.92
N TYR A 384 30.29 0.15 11.62
CA TYR A 384 30.88 -0.84 10.71
C TYR A 384 32.38 -1.09 10.94
N THR A 385 33.05 -0.23 11.70
CA THR A 385 34.50 -0.37 12.03
C THR A 385 34.77 -1.20 13.27
N SER A 386 33.73 -1.59 14.03
CA SER A 386 33.83 -2.49 15.18
C SER A 386 33.21 -3.84 14.83
N PRO A 387 33.96 -4.96 14.88
CA PRO A 387 33.35 -6.29 14.71
C PRO A 387 32.29 -6.50 15.79
N SER A 388 31.11 -6.94 15.38
CA SER A 388 30.03 -7.29 16.30
C SER A 388 30.51 -8.29 17.32
N PRO A 389 30.13 -8.19 18.61
CA PRO A 389 30.41 -9.22 19.58
C PRO A 389 29.95 -10.63 19.16
N ARG A 390 29.04 -10.75 18.21
CA ARG A 390 28.53 -12.00 17.65
C ARG A 390 29.42 -12.59 16.55
N ASP A 391 30.30 -11.79 15.95
CA ASP A 391 31.29 -12.29 14.96
C ASP A 391 32.51 -12.91 15.62
N ARG A 392 32.52 -13.04 16.95
CA ARG A 392 33.58 -13.64 17.76
C ARG A 392 33.16 -15.00 18.32
N GLY A 393 32.19 -15.66 17.70
CA GLY A 393 31.81 -17.03 18.07
C GLY A 393 32.65 -18.08 17.39
#